data_41e8c448506c7fd17e4943f2b409fec0
#
_entry.id   41e8c448506c7fd17e4943f2b409fec0
#
_cell.length_a   1.000
_cell.length_b   1.000
_cell.length_c   1.000
_cell.angle_alpha   90.00
_cell.angle_beta   90.00
_cell.angle_gamma   90.00
#
_symmetry.space_group_name_H-M   'P 1'
#
loop_
_entity.id
_entity.type
_entity.pdbx_description
1 polymer ?
#
loop_
_entity_poly.entity_id
_entity_poly.type
_entity_poly.pdbx_seq_one_letter_code
_entity_poly.pdbx_strand_id
1 'polypeptide(L)'
;MCDANVQKPLSKKKMLLRAVIFAVAVVLVFLYLNAVFTIPNSDPNRRIFNAFYAEKKDTIDAVYLGTSATNRYFIGPLAYEETGLAEFDLAAMGMPLIFMQNLMKEVEKTQDPALYIIELRGVLKGREDVADAHIRRITDSMHISSNKYDTIKLALEYAGDGSDAGDSGDDSGQTMFLSGGSVDDGPLDYYVPILKY
;
A
#
# COMPACT_ATOMS: atom_id res chain seq x y z
N MET A 1 23.32 -33.05 -51.57
CA MET A 1 22.56 -33.94 -50.69
C MET A 1 22.50 -33.19 -49.32
N CYS A 2 21.40 -32.54 -49.02
CA CYS A 2 21.22 -31.89 -47.74
C CYS A 2 20.47 -32.87 -46.83
N ASP A 3 21.16 -33.40 -45.83
CA ASP A 3 20.53 -34.21 -44.79
C ASP A 3 19.64 -33.33 -43.96
N ALA A 4 18.33 -33.42 -44.18
CA ALA A 4 17.33 -32.82 -43.32
C ALA A 4 17.32 -33.57 -41.98
N ASN A 5 17.93 -32.97 -40.95
CA ASN A 5 17.94 -33.47 -39.58
C ASN A 5 16.52 -33.43 -39.03
N VAL A 6 15.78 -34.53 -39.24
CA VAL A 6 14.41 -34.69 -38.70
C VAL A 6 14.51 -34.85 -37.20
N GLN A 7 14.30 -33.76 -36.47
CA GLN A 7 14.24 -33.78 -35.02
C GLN A 7 13.09 -34.67 -34.54
N LYS A 8 13.45 -35.72 -33.82
CA LYS A 8 12.51 -36.68 -33.24
C LYS A 8 11.54 -35.96 -32.31
N PRO A 9 10.19 -36.12 -32.43
CA PRO A 9 9.25 -35.41 -31.60
C PRO A 9 9.46 -35.76 -30.12
N LEU A 10 9.53 -34.74 -29.28
CA LEU A 10 9.68 -34.89 -27.84
C LEU A 10 8.50 -35.70 -27.26
N SER A 11 8.81 -36.64 -26.37
CA SER A 11 7.78 -37.37 -25.60
C SER A 11 6.85 -36.35 -24.88
N LYS A 12 5.52 -36.58 -24.92
CA LYS A 12 4.51 -35.74 -24.28
C LYS A 12 4.85 -35.40 -22.82
N LYS A 13 5.42 -36.34 -22.05
CA LYS A 13 5.89 -36.14 -20.68
C LYS A 13 7.02 -35.09 -20.58
N LYS A 14 7.99 -35.13 -21.49
CA LYS A 14 9.10 -34.14 -21.53
C LYS A 14 8.60 -32.75 -21.92
N MET A 15 7.62 -32.67 -22.82
CA MET A 15 7.00 -31.40 -23.21
C MET A 15 6.21 -30.80 -22.06
N LEU A 16 5.41 -31.60 -21.33
CA LEU A 16 4.68 -31.17 -20.15
C LEU A 16 5.64 -30.67 -19.07
N LEU A 17 6.70 -31.44 -18.77
CA LEU A 17 7.70 -31.02 -17.79
C LEU A 17 8.33 -29.66 -18.10
N ARG A 18 8.70 -29.45 -19.38
CA ARG A 18 9.27 -28.17 -19.84
C ARG A 18 8.26 -27.02 -19.68
N ALA A 19 6.99 -27.24 -20.01
CA ALA A 19 5.92 -26.26 -19.84
C ALA A 19 5.73 -25.89 -18.37
N VAL A 20 5.76 -26.86 -17.46
CA VAL A 20 5.67 -26.61 -16.01
C VAL A 20 6.88 -25.82 -15.51
N ILE A 21 8.09 -26.21 -15.88
CA ILE A 21 9.31 -25.49 -15.51
C ILE A 21 9.26 -24.04 -16.01
N PHE A 22 8.84 -23.83 -17.24
CA PHE A 22 8.68 -22.49 -17.81
C PHE A 22 7.64 -21.67 -17.04
N ALA A 23 6.46 -22.23 -16.75
CA ALA A 23 5.42 -21.56 -15.98
C ALA A 23 5.92 -21.17 -14.58
N VAL A 24 6.62 -22.08 -13.89
CA VAL A 24 7.22 -21.78 -12.57
C VAL A 24 8.25 -20.66 -12.67
N ALA A 25 9.12 -20.70 -13.68
CA ALA A 25 10.12 -19.64 -13.90
C ALA A 25 9.46 -18.27 -14.13
N VAL A 26 8.40 -18.21 -14.95
CA VAL A 26 7.64 -16.98 -15.18
C VAL A 26 7.02 -16.45 -13.88
N VAL A 27 6.42 -17.32 -13.08
CA VAL A 27 5.84 -16.94 -11.79
C VAL A 27 6.91 -16.40 -10.83
N LEU A 28 8.07 -17.07 -10.76
CA LEU A 28 9.18 -16.61 -9.89
C LEU A 28 9.73 -15.25 -10.33
N VAL A 29 9.91 -15.04 -11.65
CA VAL A 29 10.33 -13.73 -12.18
C VAL A 29 9.29 -12.67 -11.86
N PHE A 30 8.00 -12.96 -12.04
CA PHE A 30 6.92 -12.03 -11.71
C PHE A 30 6.91 -11.66 -10.23
N LEU A 31 7.02 -12.65 -9.32
CA LEU A 31 7.08 -12.41 -7.88
C LEU A 31 8.32 -11.58 -7.49
N TYR A 32 9.47 -11.86 -8.11
CA TYR A 32 10.69 -11.10 -7.88
C TYR A 32 10.53 -9.64 -8.31
N LEU A 33 10.04 -9.40 -9.53
CA LEU A 33 9.82 -8.06 -10.04
C LEU A 33 8.78 -7.31 -9.18
N ASN A 34 7.68 -7.96 -8.82
CA ASN A 34 6.69 -7.35 -7.94
C ASN A 34 7.30 -6.93 -6.59
N ALA A 35 8.18 -7.75 -6.01
CA ALA A 35 8.89 -7.40 -4.77
C ALA A 35 9.84 -6.21 -4.94
N VAL A 36 10.49 -6.07 -6.12
CA VAL A 36 11.39 -4.96 -6.43
C VAL A 36 10.62 -3.63 -6.56
N PHE A 37 9.42 -3.68 -7.16
CA PHE A 37 8.60 -2.48 -7.37
C PHE A 37 7.65 -2.15 -6.22
N THR A 38 7.58 -2.98 -5.18
CA THR A 38 6.88 -2.66 -3.94
C THR A 38 7.70 -1.69 -3.09
N ILE A 39 7.04 -0.79 -2.36
CA ILE A 39 7.69 0.14 -1.43
C ILE A 39 8.66 -0.63 -0.51
N PRO A 40 9.94 -0.19 -0.41
CA PRO A 40 10.95 -0.90 0.36
C PRO A 40 10.64 -0.90 1.87
N ASN A 41 11.15 -1.88 2.59
CA ASN A 41 10.97 -1.97 4.04
C ASN A 41 11.61 -0.80 4.82
N SER A 42 12.51 -0.04 4.18
CA SER A 42 13.11 1.18 4.74
C SER A 42 12.17 2.38 4.71
N ASP A 43 11.08 2.33 3.94
CA ASP A 43 10.08 3.40 3.90
C ASP A 43 9.46 3.62 5.30
N PRO A 44 9.38 4.88 5.77
CA PRO A 44 8.83 5.19 7.09
C PRO A 44 7.42 4.64 7.32
N ASN A 45 6.53 4.73 6.32
CA ASN A 45 5.15 4.25 6.45
C ASN A 45 5.14 2.73 6.61
N ARG A 46 5.92 2.01 5.77
CA ARG A 46 6.00 0.56 5.87
C ARG A 46 6.60 0.10 7.20
N ARG A 47 7.53 0.86 7.77
CA ARG A 47 8.09 0.57 9.09
C ARG A 47 7.04 0.69 10.19
N ILE A 48 6.15 1.69 10.13
CA ILE A 48 5.05 1.85 11.08
C ILE A 48 4.09 0.67 10.99
N PHE A 49 3.66 0.30 9.79
CA PHE A 49 2.79 -0.87 9.60
C PHE A 49 3.46 -2.17 10.06
N ASN A 50 4.74 -2.37 9.74
CA ASN A 50 5.48 -3.54 10.21
C ASN A 50 5.61 -3.57 11.74
N ALA A 51 5.81 -2.42 12.38
CA ALA A 51 5.82 -2.31 13.84
C ALA A 51 4.45 -2.65 14.42
N PHE A 52 3.38 -2.13 13.83
CA PHE A 52 2.01 -2.48 14.22
C PHE A 52 1.74 -3.98 14.15
N TYR A 53 2.11 -4.64 13.03
CA TYR A 53 1.91 -6.08 12.87
C TYR A 53 2.82 -6.94 13.78
N ALA A 54 3.88 -6.36 14.32
CA ALA A 54 4.76 -7.03 15.27
C ALA A 54 4.25 -6.94 16.73
N GLU A 55 3.27 -6.08 17.00
CA GLU A 55 2.68 -5.97 18.32
C GLU A 55 1.94 -7.25 18.71
N LYS A 56 1.98 -7.55 20.00
CA LYS A 56 1.23 -8.70 20.52
C LYS A 56 -0.26 -8.42 20.42
N LYS A 57 -1.03 -9.49 20.20
CA LYS A 57 -2.48 -9.40 20.11
C LYS A 57 -3.07 -8.79 21.40
N ASP A 58 -4.05 -7.89 21.23
CA ASP A 58 -4.82 -7.26 22.31
C ASP A 58 -3.95 -6.57 23.38
N THR A 59 -2.88 -5.87 22.95
CA THR A 59 -1.99 -5.13 23.86
C THR A 59 -2.02 -3.62 23.65
N ILE A 60 -2.81 -3.13 22.69
CA ILE A 60 -2.96 -1.71 22.40
C ILE A 60 -4.30 -1.23 22.93
N ASP A 61 -4.28 -0.25 23.85
CA ASP A 61 -5.47 0.33 24.46
C ASP A 61 -6.07 1.44 23.60
N ALA A 62 -5.22 2.20 22.90
CA ALA A 62 -5.64 3.29 22.02
C ALA A 62 -4.83 3.32 20.72
N VAL A 63 -5.49 3.66 19.60
CA VAL A 63 -4.83 3.82 18.31
C VAL A 63 -5.03 5.23 17.79
N TYR A 64 -3.94 5.91 17.46
CA TYR A 64 -3.96 7.21 16.82
C TYR A 64 -3.82 7.05 15.31
N LEU A 65 -4.88 7.37 14.59
CA LEU A 65 -4.92 7.36 13.12
C LEU A 65 -4.71 8.78 12.58
N GLY A 66 -3.71 8.95 11.74
CA GLY A 66 -3.42 10.27 11.24
C GLY A 66 -2.40 10.33 10.11
N THR A 67 -1.97 11.54 9.80
CA THR A 67 -1.01 11.85 8.74
C THR A 67 0.41 11.93 9.31
N SER A 68 1.33 12.49 8.52
CA SER A 68 2.70 12.80 8.99
C SER A 68 2.75 13.76 10.20
N ALA A 69 1.68 14.50 10.50
CA ALA A 69 1.62 15.35 11.67
C ALA A 69 1.56 14.49 12.95
N THR A 70 0.71 13.47 12.97
CA THR A 70 0.64 12.50 14.09
C THR A 70 2.02 11.92 14.37
N ASN A 71 2.71 11.37 13.37
CA ASN A 71 4.05 10.80 13.51
C ASN A 71 5.12 11.78 14.05
N ARG A 72 4.90 13.09 13.93
CA ARG A 72 5.89 14.10 14.35
C ARG A 72 5.59 14.70 15.71
N TYR A 73 4.34 14.74 16.10
CA TYR A 73 3.90 15.43 17.32
C TYR A 73 3.44 14.48 18.41
N PHE A 74 3.10 13.26 18.07
CA PHE A 74 2.69 12.27 19.04
C PHE A 74 3.91 11.46 19.53
N ILE A 75 4.01 11.29 20.84
CA ILE A 75 5.09 10.53 21.50
C ILE A 75 4.43 9.49 22.41
N GLY A 76 4.26 8.27 21.90
CA GLY A 76 3.58 7.19 22.60
C GLY A 76 4.14 6.89 24.00
N PRO A 77 5.48 6.81 24.23
CA PRO A 77 6.02 6.61 25.57
C PRO A 77 5.63 7.71 26.57
N LEU A 78 5.57 8.96 26.14
CA LEU A 78 5.14 10.07 27.00
C LEU A 78 3.66 9.98 27.31
N ALA A 79 2.84 9.67 26.30
CA ALA A 79 1.40 9.46 26.51
C ALA A 79 1.14 8.31 27.49
N TYR A 80 1.88 7.21 27.39
CA TYR A 80 1.80 6.10 28.33
C TYR A 80 2.18 6.51 29.76
N GLU A 81 3.24 7.33 29.93
CA GLU A 81 3.65 7.84 31.25
C GLU A 81 2.55 8.70 31.90
N GLU A 82 1.83 9.50 31.11
CA GLU A 82 0.79 10.39 31.59
C GLU A 82 -0.58 9.71 31.80
N THR A 83 -0.93 8.78 30.91
CA THR A 83 -2.29 8.20 30.86
C THR A 83 -2.35 6.76 31.37
N GLY A 84 -1.24 6.04 31.33
CA GLY A 84 -1.18 4.60 31.59
C GLY A 84 -1.74 3.74 30.46
N LEU A 85 -2.16 4.33 29.31
CA LEU A 85 -2.70 3.63 28.16
C LEU A 85 -1.60 3.28 27.16
N ALA A 86 -1.58 2.03 26.72
CA ALA A 86 -0.71 1.60 25.63
C ALA A 86 -1.26 2.15 24.31
N GLU A 87 -0.63 3.18 23.79
CA GLU A 87 -1.08 3.89 22.60
C GLU A 87 -0.17 3.56 21.41
N PHE A 88 -0.77 3.35 20.22
CA PHE A 88 -0.05 3.11 18.99
C PHE A 88 -0.40 4.16 17.93
N ASP A 89 0.64 4.75 17.34
CA ASP A 89 0.51 5.69 16.22
C ASP A 89 0.53 4.93 14.89
N LEU A 90 -0.65 4.64 14.35
CA LEU A 90 -0.81 4.06 13.01
C LEU A 90 -1.11 5.18 12.01
N ALA A 91 -0.08 5.94 11.67
CA ALA A 91 -0.20 7.06 10.77
C ALA A 91 0.67 6.89 9.52
N ALA A 92 0.24 7.47 8.41
CA ALA A 92 0.97 7.46 7.16
C ALA A 92 1.06 8.85 6.54
N MET A 93 2.18 9.14 5.88
CA MET A 93 2.37 10.43 5.21
C MET A 93 1.30 10.66 4.15
N GLY A 94 0.55 11.76 4.31
CA GLY A 94 -0.53 12.11 3.40
C GLY A 94 -1.73 11.17 3.43
N MET A 95 -1.98 10.48 4.55
CA MET A 95 -3.09 9.55 4.70
C MET A 95 -4.44 10.21 4.37
N PRO A 96 -5.16 9.71 3.36
CA PRO A 96 -6.51 10.18 3.07
C PRO A 96 -7.51 9.71 4.12
N LEU A 97 -8.44 10.59 4.50
CA LEU A 97 -9.49 10.26 5.48
C LEU A 97 -10.39 9.10 5.04
N ILE A 98 -10.58 8.92 3.73
CA ILE A 98 -11.40 7.84 3.19
C ILE A 98 -10.93 6.45 3.65
N PHE A 99 -9.64 6.30 4.01
CA PHE A 99 -9.07 5.03 4.44
C PHE A 99 -9.20 4.76 5.95
N MET A 100 -9.68 5.72 6.75
CA MET A 100 -9.76 5.57 8.20
C MET A 100 -10.55 4.33 8.62
N GLN A 101 -11.71 4.10 7.99
CA GLN A 101 -12.52 2.91 8.28
C GLN A 101 -11.77 1.60 7.95
N ASN A 102 -11.04 1.58 6.84
CA ASN A 102 -10.28 0.40 6.45
C ASN A 102 -9.08 0.18 7.37
N LEU A 103 -8.47 1.25 7.88
CA LEU A 103 -7.40 1.15 8.86
C LEU A 103 -7.92 0.68 10.23
N MET A 104 -9.09 1.13 10.67
CA MET A 104 -9.76 0.57 11.86
C MET A 104 -9.99 -0.94 11.70
N LYS A 105 -10.54 -1.38 10.56
CA LYS A 105 -10.69 -2.81 10.25
C LYS A 105 -9.35 -3.56 10.22
N GLU A 106 -8.25 -2.90 9.83
CA GLU A 106 -6.93 -3.50 9.88
C GLU A 106 -6.45 -3.70 11.30
N VAL A 107 -6.69 -2.71 12.17
CA VAL A 107 -6.39 -2.77 13.59
C VAL A 107 -7.18 -3.89 14.27
N GLU A 108 -8.48 -3.97 14.03
CA GLU A 108 -9.40 -4.95 14.62
C GLU A 108 -9.08 -6.41 14.30
N LYS A 109 -8.17 -6.67 13.33
CA LYS A 109 -7.70 -8.04 13.06
C LYS A 109 -6.87 -8.63 14.20
N THR A 110 -6.14 -7.78 14.92
CA THR A 110 -5.17 -8.22 15.93
C THR A 110 -5.28 -7.47 17.25
N GLN A 111 -6.00 -6.37 17.30
CA GLN A 111 -6.15 -5.51 18.45
C GLN A 111 -7.63 -5.20 18.69
N ASP A 112 -8.00 -4.95 19.94
CA ASP A 112 -9.35 -4.49 20.35
C ASP A 112 -9.20 -3.21 21.20
N PRO A 113 -8.79 -2.08 20.58
CA PRO A 113 -8.53 -0.85 21.32
C PRO A 113 -9.83 -0.24 21.83
N ALA A 114 -9.79 0.25 23.07
CA ALA A 114 -10.91 0.97 23.68
C ALA A 114 -11.14 2.37 23.08
N LEU A 115 -10.11 2.94 22.41
CA LEU A 115 -10.13 4.29 21.90
C LEU A 115 -9.45 4.40 20.52
N TYR A 116 -10.13 5.08 19.59
CA TYR A 116 -9.53 5.59 18.38
C TYR A 116 -9.44 7.11 18.42
N ILE A 117 -8.24 7.64 18.21
CA ILE A 117 -7.97 9.06 18.08
C ILE A 117 -7.74 9.34 16.60
N ILE A 118 -8.50 10.26 16.00
CA ILE A 118 -8.40 10.58 14.57
C ILE A 118 -7.93 12.00 14.39
N GLU A 119 -6.84 12.18 13.62
CA GLU A 119 -6.36 13.50 13.23
C GLU A 119 -7.32 14.14 12.23
N LEU A 120 -7.90 15.28 12.59
CA LEU A 120 -8.87 15.99 11.76
C LEU A 120 -8.24 16.85 10.64
N ARG A 121 -6.93 16.97 10.59
CA ARG A 121 -6.25 17.79 9.58
C ARG A 121 -6.59 17.35 8.15
N GLY A 122 -6.76 16.06 7.92
CA GLY A 122 -7.19 15.53 6.63
C GLY A 122 -8.62 15.92 6.23
N VAL A 123 -9.48 16.27 7.22
CA VAL A 123 -10.85 16.75 6.95
C VAL A 123 -10.83 18.14 6.31
N LEU A 124 -9.83 18.94 6.65
CA LEU A 124 -9.66 20.29 6.13
C LEU A 124 -9.06 20.32 4.72
N LYS A 125 -8.50 19.21 4.28
CA LYS A 125 -8.00 19.03 2.92
C LYS A 125 -9.13 18.51 2.04
N GLY A 126 -9.36 19.21 0.95
CA GLY A 126 -10.37 18.83 -0.02
C GLY A 126 -10.10 17.45 -0.63
N ARG A 127 -11.06 16.98 -1.42
CA ARG A 127 -11.02 15.69 -2.13
C ARG A 127 -9.85 15.59 -3.11
N GLU A 128 -9.38 16.74 -3.58
CA GLU A 128 -8.37 16.91 -4.63
C GLU A 128 -6.93 16.58 -4.19
N ASP A 129 -6.70 16.41 -2.88
CA ASP A 129 -5.35 16.21 -2.32
C ASP A 129 -4.91 14.74 -2.21
N VAL A 130 -5.64 13.80 -2.80
CA VAL A 130 -5.33 12.37 -2.71
C VAL A 130 -4.45 11.95 -3.88
N ALA A 131 -3.15 12.22 -3.78
CA ALA A 131 -2.19 11.76 -4.77
C ALA A 131 -1.99 10.22 -4.72
N ASP A 132 -1.77 9.59 -5.87
CA ASP A 132 -1.49 8.16 -6.02
C ASP A 132 -0.40 7.65 -5.07
N ALA A 133 0.65 8.46 -4.87
CA ALA A 133 1.71 8.12 -3.95
C ALA A 133 1.21 7.91 -2.51
N HIS A 134 0.18 8.64 -2.07
CA HIS A 134 -0.41 8.47 -0.74
C HIS A 134 -1.21 7.18 -0.63
N ILE A 135 -1.94 6.83 -1.69
CA ILE A 135 -2.68 5.57 -1.78
C ILE A 135 -1.71 4.39 -1.66
N ARG A 136 -0.66 4.38 -2.46
CA ARG A 136 0.32 3.30 -2.49
C ARG A 136 1.10 3.16 -1.18
N ARG A 137 1.44 4.26 -0.51
CA ARG A 137 2.09 4.20 0.80
C ARG A 137 1.30 3.39 1.82
N ILE A 138 -0.02 3.46 1.77
CA ILE A 138 -0.89 2.72 2.66
C ILE A 138 -1.10 1.30 2.14
N THR A 139 -1.56 1.16 0.91
CA THR A 139 -1.93 -0.15 0.35
C THR A 139 -0.73 -1.09 0.22
N ASP A 140 0.45 -0.61 -0.18
CA ASP A 140 1.66 -1.43 -0.24
C ASP A 140 2.16 -1.84 1.16
N SER A 141 1.84 -1.04 2.18
CA SER A 141 2.21 -1.33 3.57
C SER A 141 1.29 -2.32 4.26
N MET A 142 0.05 -2.46 3.79
CA MET A 142 -0.90 -3.44 4.32
C MET A 142 -0.53 -4.88 3.93
N HIS A 143 -0.76 -5.83 4.83
CA HIS A 143 -0.68 -7.26 4.51
C HIS A 143 -1.76 -7.66 3.51
N ILE A 144 -1.46 -8.67 2.67
CA ILE A 144 -2.41 -9.19 1.68
C ILE A 144 -3.64 -9.73 2.42
N SER A 145 -4.79 -9.13 2.16
CA SER A 145 -6.06 -9.46 2.81
C SER A 145 -7.24 -8.88 2.02
N SER A 146 -8.47 -9.33 2.31
CA SER A 146 -9.68 -8.72 1.73
C SER A 146 -9.74 -7.22 1.99
N ASN A 147 -9.40 -6.79 3.22
CA ASN A 147 -9.39 -5.38 3.59
C ASN A 147 -8.42 -4.54 2.74
N LYS A 148 -7.26 -5.08 2.38
CA LYS A 148 -6.33 -4.42 1.44
C LYS A 148 -7.00 -4.21 0.08
N TYR A 149 -7.67 -5.24 -0.46
CA TYR A 149 -8.36 -5.12 -1.75
C TYR A 149 -9.53 -4.14 -1.68
N ASP A 150 -10.29 -4.14 -0.58
CA ASP A 150 -11.36 -3.17 -0.35
C ASP A 150 -10.82 -1.74 -0.29
N THR A 151 -9.65 -1.55 0.33
CA THR A 151 -8.96 -0.25 0.38
C THR A 151 -8.52 0.22 -1.01
N ILE A 152 -7.95 -0.68 -1.83
CA ILE A 152 -7.58 -0.37 -3.21
C ILE A 152 -8.82 -0.01 -4.04
N LYS A 153 -9.89 -0.79 -3.91
CA LYS A 153 -11.14 -0.54 -4.61
C LYS A 153 -11.73 0.83 -4.27
N LEU A 154 -11.75 1.17 -2.98
CA LEU A 154 -12.20 2.47 -2.50
C LEU A 154 -11.33 3.61 -3.07
N ALA A 155 -10.01 3.41 -3.15
CA ALA A 155 -9.09 4.37 -3.74
C ALA A 155 -9.39 4.62 -5.22
N LEU A 156 -9.66 3.55 -5.98
CA LEU A 156 -9.98 3.64 -7.42
C LEU A 156 -11.33 4.32 -7.66
N GLU A 157 -12.33 4.02 -6.85
CA GLU A 157 -13.63 4.68 -6.90
C GLU A 157 -13.49 6.19 -6.64
N TYR A 158 -12.64 6.55 -5.67
CA TYR A 158 -12.39 7.94 -5.32
C TYR A 158 -11.60 8.70 -6.40
N ALA A 159 -10.58 8.09 -6.98
CA ALA A 159 -9.78 8.66 -8.05
C ALA A 159 -10.63 8.85 -9.35
N GLY A 160 -11.51 7.88 -9.66
CA GLY A 160 -12.38 7.96 -10.85
C GLY A 160 -13.42 9.07 -10.81
N ASP A 161 -13.87 9.47 -9.62
CA ASP A 161 -14.88 10.53 -9.44
C ASP A 161 -14.25 11.95 -9.50
N GLY A 162 -12.92 12.05 -9.44
CA GLY A 162 -12.16 13.31 -9.50
C GLY A 162 -11.77 13.79 -10.91
N SER A 163 -12.02 12.99 -11.96
CA SER A 163 -11.60 13.30 -13.33
C SER A 163 -12.34 14.48 -13.99
N ASP A 164 -13.38 15.02 -13.35
CA ASP A 164 -14.15 16.19 -13.83
C ASP A 164 -13.80 17.52 -13.11
N ALA A 165 -12.88 17.50 -12.14
CA ALA A 165 -12.43 18.73 -11.48
C ALA A 165 -11.27 19.35 -12.26
N GLY A 166 -11.60 20.42 -13.01
CA GLY A 166 -10.68 21.14 -13.88
C GLY A 166 -9.44 21.68 -13.17
N ASP A 167 -8.37 21.67 -13.91
CA ASP A 167 -7.10 22.34 -13.70
C ASP A 167 -7.27 23.74 -13.06
N SER A 168 -7.06 23.82 -11.74
CA SER A 168 -6.79 25.09 -11.07
C SER A 168 -5.39 25.01 -10.44
N GLY A 169 -4.40 25.44 -11.25
CA GLY A 169 -3.03 25.61 -10.80
C GLY A 169 -2.96 26.55 -9.60
N ASP A 170 -2.43 26.07 -8.49
CA ASP A 170 -1.67 26.88 -7.55
C ASP A 170 -0.41 26.12 -7.15
N ASP A 171 0.67 26.66 -7.70
CA ASP A 171 2.05 26.26 -7.49
C ASP A 171 2.53 26.81 -6.14
N SER A 172 2.56 25.97 -5.12
CA SER A 172 3.38 26.25 -3.94
C SER A 172 4.10 25.00 -3.43
N GLY A 173 5.24 24.72 -4.10
CA GLY A 173 6.46 24.26 -3.46
C GLY A 173 6.39 23.02 -2.59
N GLN A 174 6.39 21.84 -3.21
CA GLN A 174 7.18 20.66 -2.81
C GLN A 174 6.96 19.47 -3.76
N THR A 175 7.11 19.69 -5.04
CA THR A 175 7.33 18.63 -6.02
C THR A 175 8.83 18.41 -6.19
N MET A 176 9.46 17.82 -5.21
CA MET A 176 10.82 17.32 -5.37
C MET A 176 10.84 15.87 -4.90
N PHE A 177 10.45 15.01 -5.76
CA PHE A 177 10.80 13.61 -6.00
C PHE A 177 9.63 12.92 -6.71
N LEU A 178 9.87 12.57 -7.98
CA LEU A 178 9.00 11.86 -8.91
C LEU A 178 7.94 12.71 -9.65
N SER A 179 8.39 13.77 -10.31
CA SER A 179 7.74 14.27 -11.50
C SER A 179 8.00 13.30 -12.67
N GLY A 180 7.35 12.16 -12.65
CA GLY A 180 7.18 11.31 -13.81
C GLY A 180 5.74 11.51 -14.27
N GLY A 181 5.57 11.95 -15.52
CA GLY A 181 4.33 12.39 -16.13
C GLY A 181 3.10 11.57 -15.83
N SER A 182 1.93 12.15 -16.03
CA SER A 182 0.64 11.50 -15.94
C SER A 182 0.62 10.26 -16.85
N VAL A 183 1.03 9.15 -16.33
CA VAL A 183 0.70 7.85 -16.86
C VAL A 183 -0.69 7.56 -16.32
N ASP A 184 -1.62 7.29 -17.21
CA ASP A 184 -2.96 6.87 -16.90
C ASP A 184 -2.84 5.58 -16.08
N ASP A 185 -2.82 5.70 -14.74
CA ASP A 185 -2.61 4.60 -13.82
C ASP A 185 -3.85 3.70 -13.87
N GLY A 186 -3.76 2.63 -14.64
CA GLY A 186 -4.83 1.63 -14.71
C GLY A 186 -5.07 0.95 -13.36
N PRO A 187 -6.30 0.44 -13.11
CA PRO A 187 -6.65 -0.17 -11.82
C PRO A 187 -5.74 -1.34 -11.43
N LEU A 188 -5.09 -2.00 -12.38
CA LEU A 188 -4.17 -3.12 -12.11
C LEU A 188 -2.88 -2.69 -11.41
N ASP A 189 -2.46 -1.43 -11.57
CA ASP A 189 -1.21 -0.92 -10.98
C ASP A 189 -1.22 -0.96 -9.46
N TYR A 190 -2.40 -0.84 -8.84
CA TYR A 190 -2.58 -0.94 -7.40
C TYR A 190 -2.56 -2.38 -6.88
N TYR A 191 -2.99 -3.33 -7.71
CA TYR A 191 -2.98 -4.75 -7.34
C TYR A 191 -1.63 -5.40 -7.60
N VAL A 192 -0.95 -4.95 -8.67
CA VAL A 192 0.32 -5.49 -9.12
C VAL A 192 1.28 -4.34 -9.42
N PRO A 193 2.12 -3.93 -8.47
CA PRO A 193 3.00 -2.76 -8.58
C PRO A 193 3.89 -2.73 -9.83
N ILE A 194 4.28 -3.90 -10.36
CA ILE A 194 5.12 -4.00 -11.56
C ILE A 194 4.46 -3.42 -12.82
N LEU A 195 3.12 -3.35 -12.87
CA LEU A 195 2.40 -2.88 -14.06
C LEU A 195 2.46 -1.36 -14.23
N LYS A 196 2.96 -0.62 -13.23
CA LYS A 196 3.12 0.83 -13.31
C LYS A 196 4.42 1.26 -14.03
N TYR A 197 5.42 0.37 -14.11
CA TYR A 197 6.74 0.61 -14.69
C TYR A 197 6.99 -0.37 -15.84
#